data_6e87334896b298c7171b805eb41f0e56
#
_entry.id   6e87334896b298c7171b805eb41f0e56
#
_cell.length_a   1.000
_cell.length_b   1.000
_cell.length_c   1.000
_cell.angle_alpha   90.00
_cell.angle_beta   90.00
_cell.angle_gamma   90.00
#
_symmetry.space_group_name_H-M   'P 1'
#
loop_
_entity.id
_entity.type
_entity.pdbx_description
1 polymer ?
#
loop_
_entity_poly.entity_id
_entity_poly.type
_entity_poly.pdbx_seq_one_letter_code
_entity_poly.pdbx_strand_id
1 'polypeptide(L)'
;MNFQEFLQGKVFDAYKYFGAHLLKKGAIFRVYAPNAAKVELQGDFSGWELLEMKQKENPGVFEVTVQDAEAGMYYKYAITDAQGNVVYHCDPYGMLMELRPGFASRIVDENWKFADDEWTNNQNTEKNYNNPMNIYELHAGSWKQKEDGSWYNYEELAEELIPYLKKMGFNYIEFLPLSEHPADCSWGYQNTGFFAPTSRYGTPQQLKKLVDLCHENGIGVFTDFVPVHFAMDDYGLLNFDGTPLYEFPHPDTAYSEWGTMNFMHSRGEVRSFLQSAANYWLTEFHFDGIRMDAISRAIYWNGDPARGVNERAVEFLRNMNAGLHKLHPSAILMAEDSTDFPKVTAPTEYDGLGFDYKWDMGFMNDTLRFFQTAPVYRPYDYHKLSFSMMYFYSDLFLLPFSHDEVVHGKATIIQKMWGDYENKFPQAKAFYTYVYAHPGKKLNFMGNEFAQFREWDETREQDWDILKYPLHDAFHHFYAKLAHLYLEERALYDGEYNQDCFEWLEVDAADYVTYAWERRAGGETIVTVMNLSDQFWKDFPVGLPMYYELEELLNTDWKEFGGNTSPEDQNFCIVDEEHRKRPQTLYADLPPFTARMFKVKGVKIPAQKKDVPAGRR
;
A
#
# COMPACT_ATOMS: atom_id res chain seq x y z
N MET A 1 -16.20 -25.67 13.03
CA MET A 1 -14.95 -25.74 12.22
C MET A 1 -14.65 -27.23 11.93
N ASN A 2 -14.22 -27.54 10.70
CA ASN A 2 -13.70 -28.88 10.37
C ASN A 2 -12.22 -28.97 10.79
N PHE A 3 -11.93 -29.72 11.83
CA PHE A 3 -10.58 -29.81 12.40
C PHE A 3 -9.57 -30.49 11.46
N GLN A 4 -10.01 -31.44 10.63
CA GLN A 4 -9.12 -32.07 9.64
C GLN A 4 -8.72 -31.06 8.52
N GLU A 5 -9.64 -30.20 8.10
CA GLU A 5 -9.34 -29.13 7.15
C GLU A 5 -8.43 -28.05 7.75
N PHE A 6 -8.58 -27.78 9.06
CA PHE A 6 -7.67 -26.91 9.80
C PHE A 6 -6.22 -27.42 9.74
N LEU A 7 -6.01 -28.69 10.04
CA LEU A 7 -4.68 -29.34 9.97
C LEU A 7 -4.14 -29.47 8.52
N GLN A 8 -5.01 -29.32 7.51
CA GLN A 8 -4.62 -29.34 6.10
C GLN A 8 -4.37 -27.95 5.49
N GLY A 9 -4.53 -26.87 6.28
CA GLY A 9 -4.36 -25.51 5.79
C GLY A 9 -5.48 -25.01 4.86
N LYS A 10 -6.73 -25.45 5.10
CA LYS A 10 -7.89 -25.16 4.24
C LYS A 10 -8.94 -24.27 4.91
N VAL A 11 -8.73 -23.88 6.17
CA VAL A 11 -9.70 -23.10 6.95
C VAL A 11 -9.34 -21.61 6.87
N PHE A 12 -10.35 -20.77 6.64
CA PHE A 12 -10.26 -19.31 6.56
C PHE A 12 -11.01 -18.58 7.69
N ASP A 13 -11.64 -19.32 8.59
CA ASP A 13 -12.46 -18.77 9.68
C ASP A 13 -12.17 -19.42 11.05
N ALA A 14 -10.92 -19.87 11.24
CA ALA A 14 -10.49 -20.52 12.48
C ALA A 14 -10.72 -19.64 13.73
N TYR A 15 -10.70 -18.31 13.56
CA TYR A 15 -10.98 -17.34 14.62
C TYR A 15 -12.42 -17.44 15.17
N LYS A 16 -13.37 -17.99 14.40
CA LYS A 16 -14.76 -18.25 14.89
C LYS A 16 -14.85 -19.47 15.82
N TYR A 17 -13.79 -20.24 15.89
CA TYR A 17 -13.71 -21.41 16.74
C TYR A 17 -12.71 -21.25 17.88
N PHE A 18 -11.46 -20.85 17.58
CA PHE A 18 -10.43 -20.57 18.57
C PHE A 18 -10.58 -19.15 19.13
N GLY A 19 -9.98 -18.93 20.30
CA GLY A 19 -10.09 -17.67 21.02
C GLY A 19 -11.14 -17.68 22.11
N ALA A 20 -11.52 -16.49 22.57
CA ALA A 20 -12.56 -16.26 23.58
C ALA A 20 -13.85 -15.78 22.92
N HIS A 21 -14.95 -16.53 23.10
CA HIS A 21 -16.25 -16.19 22.53
C HIS A 21 -17.31 -16.06 23.61
N LEU A 22 -18.02 -14.93 23.63
CA LEU A 22 -19.12 -14.67 24.52
C LEU A 22 -20.29 -15.64 24.24
N LEU A 23 -20.86 -16.15 25.32
CA LEU A 23 -22.07 -16.93 25.32
C LEU A 23 -23.24 -16.09 25.87
N LYS A 24 -24.44 -16.63 25.91
CA LYS A 24 -25.58 -15.98 26.60
C LYS A 24 -25.27 -15.68 28.08
N LYS A 25 -24.40 -16.47 28.70
CA LYS A 25 -23.84 -16.26 30.02
C LYS A 25 -22.41 -16.78 30.04
N GLY A 26 -21.45 -15.86 30.35
CA GLY A 26 -20.04 -16.19 30.37
C GLY A 26 -19.40 -16.24 28.97
N ALA A 27 -18.24 -16.88 28.91
CA ALA A 27 -17.49 -17.07 27.67
C ALA A 27 -16.86 -18.46 27.58
N ILE A 28 -16.63 -18.93 26.36
CA ILE A 28 -15.88 -20.14 26.06
C ILE A 28 -14.51 -19.77 25.49
N PHE A 29 -13.48 -20.45 25.99
CA PHE A 29 -12.07 -20.24 25.56
C PHE A 29 -11.55 -21.50 24.91
N ARG A 30 -10.93 -21.40 23.74
CA ARG A 30 -10.32 -22.52 23.02
C ARG A 30 -8.96 -22.14 22.48
N VAL A 31 -7.98 -23.02 22.70
CA VAL A 31 -6.62 -22.83 22.21
C VAL A 31 -6.07 -24.15 21.64
N TYR A 32 -5.25 -24.04 20.59
CA TYR A 32 -4.54 -25.16 19.99
C TYR A 32 -3.10 -25.19 20.48
N ALA A 33 -2.74 -26.23 21.24
CA ALA A 33 -1.41 -26.42 21.82
C ALA A 33 -1.09 -27.94 21.89
N PRO A 34 -0.82 -28.60 20.74
CA PRO A 34 -0.79 -30.06 20.62
C PRO A 34 0.33 -30.74 21.42
N ASN A 35 1.40 -30.02 21.75
CA ASN A 35 2.54 -30.57 22.48
C ASN A 35 2.61 -30.11 23.94
N ALA A 36 1.65 -29.28 24.38
CA ALA A 36 1.54 -28.87 25.77
C ALA A 36 1.20 -30.06 26.71
N ALA A 37 1.89 -30.16 27.83
CA ALA A 37 1.56 -31.13 28.86
C ALA A 37 0.29 -30.72 29.64
N LYS A 38 0.07 -29.41 29.80
CA LYS A 38 -1.09 -28.83 30.49
C LYS A 38 -1.35 -27.43 29.97
N VAL A 39 -2.63 -27.05 29.91
CA VAL A 39 -3.05 -25.67 29.60
C VAL A 39 -4.01 -25.20 30.67
N GLU A 40 -3.78 -24.00 31.17
CA GLU A 40 -4.64 -23.36 32.16
C GLU A 40 -4.97 -21.92 31.69
N LEU A 41 -6.13 -21.45 32.07
CA LEU A 41 -6.62 -20.11 31.83
C LEU A 41 -6.61 -19.29 33.10
N GLN A 42 -6.20 -18.03 33.08
CA GLN A 42 -6.36 -17.08 34.18
C GLN A 42 -6.87 -15.74 33.65
N GLY A 43 -7.56 -15.00 34.48
CA GLY A 43 -8.09 -13.69 34.10
C GLY A 43 -8.88 -13.01 35.21
N ASP A 44 -9.44 -11.85 34.91
CA ASP A 44 -10.23 -11.04 35.86
C ASP A 44 -11.40 -11.86 36.45
N PHE A 45 -12.03 -12.70 35.64
CA PHE A 45 -13.16 -13.58 36.05
C PHE A 45 -12.78 -14.65 37.10
N SER A 46 -11.50 -14.92 37.27
CA SER A 46 -11.01 -15.90 38.27
C SER A 46 -10.18 -15.24 39.38
N GLY A 47 -10.09 -13.89 39.42
CA GLY A 47 -9.14 -13.21 40.27
C GLY A 47 -7.69 -13.57 39.95
N TRP A 48 -7.42 -13.96 38.70
CA TRP A 48 -6.11 -14.40 38.21
C TRP A 48 -5.63 -15.74 38.79
N GLU A 49 -6.55 -16.54 39.36
CA GLU A 49 -6.28 -17.93 39.70
C GLU A 49 -6.36 -18.80 38.44
N LEU A 50 -5.53 -19.83 38.38
CA LEU A 50 -5.43 -20.76 37.25
C LEU A 50 -6.64 -21.69 37.19
N LEU A 51 -7.33 -21.73 36.06
CA LEU A 51 -8.45 -22.63 35.75
C LEU A 51 -7.97 -23.66 34.73
N GLU A 52 -8.04 -24.94 35.08
CA GLU A 52 -7.63 -26.01 34.16
C GLU A 52 -8.51 -26.07 32.92
N MET A 53 -7.88 -26.09 31.74
CA MET A 53 -8.53 -26.34 30.47
C MET A 53 -8.45 -27.82 30.11
N LYS A 54 -9.54 -28.36 29.57
CA LYS A 54 -9.62 -29.79 29.22
C LYS A 54 -9.44 -30.00 27.74
N GLN A 55 -8.62 -30.99 27.40
CA GLN A 55 -8.55 -31.45 26.02
C GLN A 55 -9.89 -32.11 25.63
N LYS A 56 -10.41 -31.73 24.48
CA LYS A 56 -11.67 -32.21 23.90
C LYS A 56 -11.43 -33.28 22.83
N GLU A 57 -12.45 -33.50 21.98
CA GLU A 57 -12.43 -34.51 20.92
C GLU A 57 -11.31 -34.32 19.92
N ASN A 58 -10.95 -33.05 19.62
CA ASN A 58 -9.88 -32.70 18.68
C ASN A 58 -8.54 -32.73 19.41
N PRO A 59 -7.59 -33.56 18.96
CA PRO A 59 -6.26 -33.64 19.60
C PRO A 59 -5.54 -32.29 19.64
N GLY A 60 -5.00 -31.91 20.81
CA GLY A 60 -4.29 -30.67 21.01
C GLY A 60 -5.18 -29.43 21.19
N VAL A 61 -6.49 -29.56 21.15
CA VAL A 61 -7.43 -28.47 21.45
C VAL A 61 -7.84 -28.53 22.93
N PHE A 62 -7.54 -27.46 23.66
CA PHE A 62 -7.93 -27.27 25.06
C PHE A 62 -9.08 -26.25 25.15
N GLU A 63 -10.06 -26.54 26.00
CA GLU A 63 -11.28 -25.75 26.13
C GLU A 63 -11.71 -25.62 27.60
N VAL A 64 -12.22 -24.43 27.95
CA VAL A 64 -12.94 -24.18 29.21
C VAL A 64 -14.06 -23.16 28.98
N THR A 65 -15.19 -23.35 29.71
CA THR A 65 -16.27 -22.35 29.76
C THR A 65 -16.30 -21.71 31.13
N VAL A 66 -16.28 -20.38 31.18
CA VAL A 66 -16.30 -19.59 32.40
C VAL A 66 -17.59 -18.78 32.46
N GLN A 67 -18.41 -19.03 33.50
CA GLN A 67 -19.75 -18.45 33.64
C GLN A 67 -19.75 -16.95 33.94
N ASP A 68 -18.71 -16.46 34.62
CA ASP A 68 -18.60 -15.09 35.10
C ASP A 68 -17.68 -14.22 34.22
N ALA A 69 -17.30 -14.74 33.04
CA ALA A 69 -16.50 -14.01 32.06
C ALA A 69 -17.41 -13.05 31.27
N GLU A 70 -16.98 -11.79 31.17
CA GLU A 70 -17.70 -10.71 30.50
C GLU A 70 -16.78 -9.98 29.49
N ALA A 71 -17.38 -9.24 28.55
CA ALA A 71 -16.65 -8.40 27.61
C ALA A 71 -15.76 -7.38 28.35
N GLY A 72 -14.56 -7.17 27.85
CA GLY A 72 -13.56 -6.25 28.41
C GLY A 72 -12.64 -6.87 29.44
N MET A 73 -12.97 -8.03 30.02
CA MET A 73 -12.10 -8.73 30.96
C MET A 73 -10.81 -9.22 30.33
N TYR A 74 -9.71 -9.12 31.07
CA TYR A 74 -8.38 -9.59 30.68
C TYR A 74 -8.19 -11.06 30.97
N TYR A 75 -7.43 -11.75 30.12
CA TYR A 75 -7.05 -13.15 30.32
C TYR A 75 -5.71 -13.51 29.68
N LYS A 76 -5.11 -14.59 30.15
CA LYS A 76 -3.89 -15.23 29.62
C LYS A 76 -4.01 -16.74 29.68
N TYR A 77 -3.28 -17.43 28.81
CA TYR A 77 -3.04 -18.85 28.93
C TYR A 77 -1.73 -19.12 29.68
N ALA A 78 -1.75 -20.05 30.62
CA ALA A 78 -0.55 -20.62 31.23
C ALA A 78 -0.32 -21.99 30.57
N ILE A 79 0.73 -22.11 29.78
CA ILE A 79 1.03 -23.33 29.03
C ILE A 79 2.24 -24.02 29.68
N THR A 80 2.05 -25.27 30.11
CA THR A 80 3.11 -26.10 30.66
C THR A 80 3.63 -27.01 29.56
N ASP A 81 4.92 -26.94 29.27
CA ASP A 81 5.60 -27.78 28.28
C ASP A 81 5.83 -29.22 28.79
N ALA A 82 6.37 -30.10 27.95
CA ALA A 82 6.66 -31.50 28.28
C ALA A 82 7.76 -31.65 29.36
N GLN A 83 8.54 -30.60 29.61
CA GLN A 83 9.59 -30.53 30.65
C GLN A 83 9.08 -29.97 31.97
N GLY A 84 7.84 -29.47 32.02
CA GLY A 84 7.22 -28.88 33.20
C GLY A 84 7.48 -27.36 33.36
N ASN A 85 8.07 -26.69 32.38
CA ASN A 85 8.19 -25.23 32.38
C ASN A 85 6.85 -24.59 32.03
N VAL A 86 6.51 -23.49 32.68
CA VAL A 86 5.27 -22.74 32.45
C VAL A 86 5.60 -21.40 31.80
N VAL A 87 4.95 -21.11 30.67
CA VAL A 87 4.99 -19.81 30.00
C VAL A 87 3.58 -19.24 29.93
N TYR A 88 3.47 -17.93 30.18
CA TYR A 88 2.21 -17.20 30.07
C TYR A 88 2.11 -16.54 28.71
N HIS A 89 1.07 -16.89 27.96
CA HIS A 89 0.85 -16.40 26.61
C HIS A 89 -0.41 -15.54 26.49
N CYS A 90 -0.37 -14.57 25.58
CA CYS A 90 -1.60 -14.01 25.01
C CYS A 90 -2.28 -15.06 24.12
N ASP A 91 -3.54 -14.81 23.80
CA ASP A 91 -4.30 -15.71 22.91
C ASP A 91 -3.87 -15.47 21.45
N PRO A 92 -3.41 -16.49 20.72
CA PRO A 92 -3.09 -16.37 19.29
C PRO A 92 -4.25 -15.85 18.43
N TYR A 93 -5.49 -16.13 18.84
CA TYR A 93 -6.72 -15.67 18.19
C TYR A 93 -7.41 -14.54 18.97
N GLY A 94 -6.71 -13.88 19.89
CA GLY A 94 -7.24 -12.75 20.65
C GLY A 94 -7.59 -11.57 19.75
N MET A 95 -8.82 -11.05 19.88
CA MET A 95 -9.35 -9.98 19.03
C MET A 95 -9.15 -8.57 19.62
N LEU A 96 -8.61 -8.48 20.82
CA LEU A 96 -8.20 -7.26 21.49
C LEU A 96 -7.13 -7.62 22.53
N MET A 97 -6.12 -6.79 22.66
CA MET A 97 -5.04 -6.98 23.62
C MET A 97 -4.90 -5.80 24.57
N GLU A 98 -4.25 -6.06 25.70
CA GLU A 98 -3.81 -5.02 26.62
C GLU A 98 -2.78 -4.11 25.94
N LEU A 99 -2.88 -2.81 26.22
CA LEU A 99 -1.86 -1.86 25.74
C LEU A 99 -0.50 -2.20 26.38
N ARG A 100 0.54 -2.17 25.55
CA ARG A 100 1.91 -2.38 26.03
C ARG A 100 2.26 -1.51 27.24
N PRO A 101 3.09 -1.96 28.20
CA PRO A 101 3.84 -3.22 28.21
C PRO A 101 3.02 -4.45 28.64
N GLY A 102 1.73 -4.30 28.89
CA GLY A 102 0.86 -5.43 29.15
C GLY A 102 0.71 -6.32 27.92
N PHE A 103 0.35 -7.60 28.13
CA PHE A 103 0.23 -8.58 27.05
C PHE A 103 -0.96 -9.53 27.23
N ALA A 104 -1.88 -9.22 28.14
CA ALA A 104 -3.12 -9.99 28.25
C ALA A 104 -4.00 -9.79 27.02
N SER A 105 -4.70 -10.85 26.63
CA SER A 105 -5.82 -10.71 25.70
C SER A 105 -7.06 -10.21 26.44
N ARG A 106 -8.01 -9.61 25.72
CA ARG A 106 -9.27 -9.12 26.26
C ARG A 106 -10.46 -9.76 25.54
N ILE A 107 -11.50 -10.08 26.29
CA ILE A 107 -12.75 -10.59 25.71
C ILE A 107 -13.46 -9.45 24.97
N VAL A 108 -13.84 -9.67 23.71
CA VAL A 108 -14.50 -8.68 22.86
C VAL A 108 -15.99 -9.02 22.70
N ASP A 109 -16.84 -8.00 22.74
CA ASP A 109 -18.18 -8.10 22.16
C ASP A 109 -18.06 -7.88 20.66
N GLU A 110 -18.26 -8.94 19.88
CA GLU A 110 -18.11 -8.93 18.42
C GLU A 110 -19.31 -8.24 17.71
N ASN A 111 -20.37 -7.88 18.47
CA ASN A 111 -21.56 -7.26 17.88
C ASN A 111 -21.25 -5.86 17.34
N TRP A 112 -21.36 -5.72 16.02
CA TRP A 112 -21.27 -4.47 15.30
C TRP A 112 -22.19 -4.50 14.10
N LYS A 113 -22.78 -3.36 13.77
CA LYS A 113 -23.58 -3.20 12.55
C LYS A 113 -22.98 -2.09 11.72
N PHE A 114 -22.44 -2.43 10.58
CA PHE A 114 -21.96 -1.47 9.60
C PHE A 114 -23.11 -0.69 8.96
N ALA A 115 -22.82 0.53 8.52
CA ALA A 115 -23.71 1.40 7.74
C ALA A 115 -23.27 1.52 6.27
N ASP A 116 -22.31 0.73 5.84
CA ASP A 116 -21.63 0.79 4.53
C ASP A 116 -22.27 -0.10 3.44
N ASP A 117 -23.56 -0.44 3.58
CA ASP A 117 -24.27 -1.29 2.60
C ASP A 117 -24.19 -0.73 1.17
N GLU A 118 -24.19 0.59 0.98
CA GLU A 118 -24.08 1.21 -0.35
C GLU A 118 -22.70 0.95 -0.95
N TRP A 119 -21.64 1.09 -0.16
CA TRP A 119 -20.27 0.83 -0.59
C TRP A 119 -20.07 -0.64 -0.96
N THR A 120 -20.42 -1.55 -0.07
CA THR A 120 -20.20 -2.99 -0.24
C THR A 120 -21.00 -3.58 -1.40
N ASN A 121 -22.22 -3.08 -1.65
CA ASN A 121 -23.04 -3.52 -2.78
C ASN A 121 -22.54 -3.00 -4.14
N ASN A 122 -21.77 -1.90 -4.16
CA ASN A 122 -21.24 -1.29 -5.38
C ASN A 122 -19.76 -1.57 -5.62
N GLN A 123 -19.14 -2.44 -4.83
CA GLN A 123 -17.73 -2.79 -4.98
C GLN A 123 -17.43 -3.40 -6.34
N ASN A 124 -16.27 -3.01 -6.90
CA ASN A 124 -15.83 -3.44 -8.21
C ASN A 124 -15.07 -4.77 -8.15
N THR A 125 -15.67 -5.84 -8.67
CA THR A 125 -15.02 -7.16 -8.80
C THR A 125 -13.92 -7.21 -9.86
N GLU A 126 -13.81 -6.20 -10.73
CA GLU A 126 -12.72 -6.05 -11.71
C GLU A 126 -11.47 -5.38 -11.13
N LYS A 127 -11.34 -5.34 -9.80
CA LYS A 127 -10.14 -4.91 -9.07
C LYS A 127 -9.64 -3.50 -9.40
N ASN A 128 -10.53 -2.62 -9.86
CA ASN A 128 -10.20 -1.25 -10.22
C ASN A 128 -9.15 -1.09 -11.34
N TYR A 129 -8.94 -2.08 -12.18
CA TYR A 129 -7.97 -1.97 -13.29
C TYR A 129 -8.22 -0.74 -14.17
N ASN A 130 -9.48 -0.39 -14.40
CA ASN A 130 -9.92 0.75 -15.20
C ASN A 130 -10.49 1.92 -14.37
N ASN A 131 -10.27 1.91 -13.04
CA ASN A 131 -10.69 2.98 -12.14
C ASN A 131 -9.47 3.59 -11.43
N PRO A 132 -9.53 4.87 -11.02
CA PRO A 132 -8.40 5.48 -10.34
C PRO A 132 -8.22 4.89 -8.94
N MET A 133 -6.97 4.60 -8.59
CA MET A 133 -6.54 4.30 -7.22
C MET A 133 -5.38 5.21 -6.86
N ASN A 134 -5.65 6.18 -6.01
CA ASN A 134 -4.68 7.09 -5.42
C ASN A 134 -4.65 6.84 -3.92
N ILE A 135 -3.63 6.11 -3.47
CA ILE A 135 -3.53 5.53 -2.13
C ILE A 135 -2.69 6.43 -1.25
N TYR A 136 -3.23 6.80 -0.09
CA TYR A 136 -2.52 7.48 0.98
C TYR A 136 -2.06 6.48 2.03
N GLU A 137 -0.78 6.18 2.03
CA GLU A 137 -0.16 5.30 3.03
C GLU A 137 0.12 6.08 4.30
N LEU A 138 -0.30 5.58 5.46
CA LEU A 138 -0.09 6.27 6.72
C LEU A 138 0.13 5.34 7.92
N HIS A 139 0.90 5.86 8.88
CA HIS A 139 1.01 5.32 10.22
C HIS A 139 0.07 6.11 11.15
N ALA A 140 -0.94 5.44 11.72
CA ALA A 140 -2.02 6.09 12.48
C ALA A 140 -1.51 6.92 13.67
N GLY A 141 -0.45 6.48 14.34
CA GLY A 141 0.07 7.14 15.55
C GLY A 141 0.95 8.36 15.31
N SER A 142 1.36 8.62 14.06
CA SER A 142 2.27 9.72 13.73
C SER A 142 1.83 10.57 12.55
N TRP A 143 0.61 10.41 12.07
CA TRP A 143 0.02 11.33 11.11
C TRP A 143 -0.26 12.69 11.75
N LYS A 144 -1.03 12.69 12.84
CA LYS A 144 -1.23 13.80 13.77
C LYS A 144 -1.26 13.27 15.20
N GLN A 145 -0.94 14.12 16.16
CA GLN A 145 -1.05 13.86 17.59
C GLN A 145 -1.82 14.98 18.27
N LYS A 146 -2.35 14.70 19.47
CA LYS A 146 -2.99 15.71 20.31
C LYS A 146 -1.93 16.67 20.88
N GLU A 147 -2.37 17.83 21.40
CA GLU A 147 -1.46 18.84 21.95
C GLU A 147 -0.57 18.31 23.09
N ASP A 148 -1.02 17.28 23.82
CA ASP A 148 -0.27 16.63 24.87
C ASP A 148 0.66 15.50 24.37
N GLY A 149 0.72 15.28 23.05
CA GLY A 149 1.50 14.23 22.40
C GLY A 149 0.84 12.84 22.42
N SER A 150 -0.38 12.70 22.93
CA SER A 150 -1.11 11.45 22.88
C SER A 150 -1.69 11.18 21.47
N TRP A 151 -1.95 9.90 21.19
CA TRP A 151 -2.52 9.48 19.93
C TRP A 151 -4.00 9.89 19.80
N TYR A 152 -4.44 10.14 18.57
CA TYR A 152 -5.86 10.10 18.24
C TYR A 152 -6.37 8.66 18.35
N ASN A 153 -7.61 8.48 18.83
CA ASN A 153 -8.27 7.20 18.63
C ASN A 153 -8.80 7.09 17.19
N TYR A 154 -9.24 5.87 16.79
CA TYR A 154 -9.67 5.63 15.41
C TYR A 154 -10.80 6.55 14.95
N GLU A 155 -11.75 6.93 15.80
CA GLU A 155 -12.85 7.84 15.45
C GLU A 155 -12.34 9.28 15.30
N GLU A 156 -11.56 9.76 16.26
CA GLU A 156 -10.93 11.09 16.20
C GLU A 156 -10.02 11.21 14.97
N LEU A 157 -9.29 10.14 14.64
CA LEU A 157 -8.46 10.10 13.44
C LEU A 157 -9.31 10.24 12.17
N ALA A 158 -10.45 9.55 12.09
CA ALA A 158 -11.36 9.63 10.93
C ALA A 158 -11.90 11.05 10.71
N GLU A 159 -12.26 11.75 11.80
CA GLU A 159 -12.78 13.12 11.74
C GLU A 159 -11.80 14.12 11.10
N GLU A 160 -10.51 13.96 11.34
CA GLU A 160 -9.46 14.81 10.80
C GLU A 160 -8.98 14.33 9.41
N LEU A 161 -8.82 13.03 9.25
CA LEU A 161 -8.21 12.43 8.08
C LEU A 161 -9.11 12.49 6.84
N ILE A 162 -10.37 12.14 6.97
CA ILE A 162 -11.29 12.05 5.82
C ILE A 162 -11.43 13.38 5.07
N PRO A 163 -11.65 14.54 5.73
CA PRO A 163 -11.66 15.83 5.02
C PRO A 163 -10.34 16.15 4.34
N TYR A 164 -9.22 15.79 4.96
CA TYR A 164 -7.88 16.00 4.39
C TYR A 164 -7.68 15.19 3.11
N LEU A 165 -8.01 13.91 3.12
CA LEU A 165 -7.89 13.04 1.94
C LEU A 165 -8.72 13.53 0.77
N LYS A 166 -9.96 13.94 1.02
CA LYS A 166 -10.84 14.52 -0.02
C LYS A 166 -10.25 15.81 -0.61
N LYS A 167 -9.72 16.70 0.26
CA LYS A 167 -9.03 17.91 -0.19
C LYS A 167 -7.83 17.60 -1.07
N MET A 168 -7.05 16.58 -0.71
CA MET A 168 -5.80 16.22 -1.39
C MET A 168 -5.98 15.31 -2.61
N GLY A 169 -7.20 14.82 -2.89
CA GLY A 169 -7.45 13.94 -4.02
C GLY A 169 -7.00 12.50 -3.82
N PHE A 170 -7.01 12.00 -2.60
CA PHE A 170 -6.84 10.58 -2.31
C PHE A 170 -8.20 9.90 -2.18
N ASN A 171 -8.35 8.71 -2.78
CA ASN A 171 -9.58 7.93 -2.72
C ASN A 171 -9.40 6.56 -2.05
N TYR A 172 -8.19 6.25 -1.59
CA TYR A 172 -7.86 5.08 -0.78
C TYR A 172 -6.90 5.44 0.35
N ILE A 173 -6.98 4.69 1.43
CA ILE A 173 -6.02 4.69 2.54
C ILE A 173 -5.33 3.32 2.57
N GLU A 174 -4.04 3.30 2.87
CA GLU A 174 -3.32 2.10 3.27
C GLU A 174 -2.68 2.35 4.62
N PHE A 175 -3.16 1.65 5.65
CA PHE A 175 -2.56 1.71 6.98
C PHE A 175 -1.36 0.78 7.05
N LEU A 176 -0.24 1.27 7.62
CA LEU A 176 0.79 0.38 8.14
C LEU A 176 0.14 -0.63 9.09
N PRO A 177 0.77 -1.79 9.40
CA PRO A 177 0.08 -2.86 10.09
C PRO A 177 -0.64 -2.41 11.35
N LEU A 178 -1.95 -2.60 11.38
CA LEU A 178 -2.81 -2.28 12.54
C LEU A 178 -2.87 -3.40 13.57
N SER A 179 -2.27 -4.55 13.29
CA SER A 179 -2.19 -5.68 14.23
C SER A 179 -1.40 -5.31 15.48
N GLU A 180 -1.79 -5.87 16.63
CA GLU A 180 -1.11 -5.57 17.89
C GLU A 180 0.36 -6.03 17.90
N HIS A 181 1.23 -5.20 18.45
CA HIS A 181 2.67 -5.38 18.46
C HIS A 181 3.31 -4.77 19.70
N PRO A 182 4.43 -5.33 20.22
CA PRO A 182 5.05 -4.88 21.48
C PRO A 182 5.81 -3.56 21.36
N ALA A 183 6.54 -3.36 20.26
CA ALA A 183 7.47 -2.26 20.08
C ALA A 183 6.95 -1.24 19.05
N ASP A 184 6.84 0.04 19.45
CA ASP A 184 6.40 1.13 18.55
C ASP A 184 7.33 1.29 17.34
N CYS A 185 8.65 1.13 17.56
CA CYS A 185 9.65 1.22 16.51
C CYS A 185 9.59 0.09 15.45
N SER A 186 8.74 -0.92 15.65
CA SER A 186 8.46 -1.93 14.62
C SER A 186 7.40 -1.49 13.62
N TRP A 187 6.74 -0.34 13.86
CA TRP A 187 5.66 0.21 13.02
C TRP A 187 4.48 -0.74 12.78
N GLY A 188 4.38 -1.79 13.59
CA GLY A 188 3.40 -2.85 13.43
C GLY A 188 3.87 -4.07 12.66
N TYR A 189 5.10 -4.09 12.12
CA TYR A 189 5.60 -5.25 11.37
C TYR A 189 6.08 -6.43 12.23
N GLN A 190 6.22 -6.25 13.54
CA GLN A 190 6.57 -7.32 14.48
C GLN A 190 5.36 -7.66 15.36
N ASN A 191 4.43 -8.43 14.79
CA ASN A 191 3.14 -8.70 15.40
C ASN A 191 3.21 -9.73 16.53
N THR A 192 2.37 -9.53 17.56
CA THR A 192 2.02 -10.51 18.58
C THR A 192 0.52 -10.86 18.57
N GLY A 193 -0.32 -9.98 18.01
CA GLY A 193 -1.77 -10.17 17.96
C GLY A 193 -2.33 -10.02 16.55
N PHE A 194 -2.37 -11.10 15.77
CA PHE A 194 -2.76 -11.10 14.34
C PHE A 194 -4.24 -10.78 14.10
N PHE A 195 -5.09 -10.99 15.10
CA PHE A 195 -6.54 -10.72 15.05
C PHE A 195 -6.93 -9.50 15.88
N ALA A 196 -5.99 -8.86 16.57
CA ALA A 196 -6.26 -7.72 17.43
C ALA A 196 -5.81 -6.42 16.77
N PRO A 197 -6.71 -5.47 16.47
CA PRO A 197 -6.31 -4.11 16.20
C PRO A 197 -5.53 -3.55 17.38
N THR A 198 -4.44 -2.85 17.13
CA THR A 198 -3.61 -2.30 18.22
C THR A 198 -4.43 -1.40 19.13
N SER A 199 -4.30 -1.64 20.43
CA SER A 199 -4.97 -0.86 21.48
C SER A 199 -4.44 0.56 21.65
N ARG A 200 -3.36 0.91 20.93
CA ARG A 200 -2.81 2.27 20.90
C ARG A 200 -3.84 3.30 20.45
N TYR A 201 -4.68 2.91 19.48
CA TYR A 201 -5.62 3.82 18.82
C TYR A 201 -7.08 3.51 19.18
N GLY A 202 -7.31 2.69 20.19
CA GLY A 202 -8.66 2.43 20.70
C GLY A 202 -9.13 0.99 20.57
N THR A 203 -10.41 0.81 20.32
CA THR A 203 -11.10 -0.48 20.32
C THR A 203 -11.38 -0.98 18.90
N PRO A 204 -11.63 -2.30 18.73
CA PRO A 204 -12.09 -2.84 17.44
C PRO A 204 -13.35 -2.14 16.89
N GLN A 205 -14.28 -1.75 17.76
CA GLN A 205 -15.50 -1.04 17.36
C GLN A 205 -15.19 0.34 16.79
N GLN A 206 -14.22 1.06 17.37
CA GLN A 206 -13.79 2.36 16.86
C GLN A 206 -13.09 2.22 15.49
N LEU A 207 -12.31 1.17 15.27
CA LEU A 207 -11.73 0.89 13.94
C LEU A 207 -12.83 0.58 12.91
N LYS A 208 -13.82 -0.26 13.27
CA LYS A 208 -14.99 -0.51 12.41
C LYS A 208 -15.71 0.79 12.06
N LYS A 209 -15.86 1.71 13.02
CA LYS A 209 -16.45 3.03 12.78
C LYS A 209 -15.62 3.89 11.83
N LEU A 210 -14.29 3.86 11.93
CA LEU A 210 -13.40 4.56 10.99
C LEU A 210 -13.62 4.04 9.56
N VAL A 211 -13.64 2.72 9.37
CA VAL A 211 -13.86 2.13 8.04
C VAL A 211 -15.24 2.51 7.50
N ASP A 212 -16.28 2.42 8.32
CA ASP A 212 -17.65 2.84 8.00
C ASP A 212 -17.70 4.29 7.48
N LEU A 213 -17.05 5.21 8.21
CA LEU A 213 -16.97 6.63 7.83
C LEU A 213 -16.17 6.85 6.53
N CYS A 214 -15.11 6.07 6.30
CA CYS A 214 -14.37 6.13 5.03
C CYS A 214 -15.28 5.72 3.87
N HIS A 215 -15.98 4.61 3.97
CA HIS A 215 -16.91 4.11 2.96
C HIS A 215 -18.06 5.08 2.69
N GLU A 216 -18.67 5.66 3.74
CA GLU A 216 -19.68 6.72 3.61
C GLU A 216 -19.19 7.95 2.82
N ASN A 217 -17.87 8.19 2.82
CA ASN A 217 -17.22 9.29 2.11
C ASN A 217 -16.57 8.90 0.78
N GLY A 218 -16.78 7.67 0.30
CA GLY A 218 -16.25 7.19 -0.98
C GLY A 218 -14.75 6.89 -0.94
N ILE A 219 -14.20 6.55 0.23
CA ILE A 219 -12.79 6.24 0.45
C ILE A 219 -12.65 4.76 0.81
N GLY A 220 -11.90 4.02 0.00
CA GLY A 220 -11.54 2.63 0.28
C GLY A 220 -10.42 2.52 1.32
N VAL A 221 -10.36 1.40 2.02
CA VAL A 221 -9.40 1.20 3.12
C VAL A 221 -8.65 -0.11 2.96
N PHE A 222 -7.33 -0.02 2.92
CA PHE A 222 -6.39 -1.14 2.92
C PHE A 222 -5.61 -1.20 4.23
N THR A 223 -5.10 -2.38 4.56
CA THR A 223 -4.16 -2.56 5.66
C THR A 223 -2.99 -3.41 5.23
N ASP A 224 -1.83 -3.13 5.81
CA ASP A 224 -0.67 -4.02 5.73
C ASP A 224 -0.91 -5.30 6.53
N PHE A 225 -0.45 -6.41 5.98
CA PHE A 225 -0.50 -7.72 6.60
C PHE A 225 0.84 -8.43 6.46
N VAL A 226 1.33 -9.01 7.56
CA VAL A 226 2.65 -9.63 7.64
C VAL A 226 2.51 -11.16 7.68
N PRO A 227 2.42 -11.86 6.53
CA PRO A 227 2.24 -13.31 6.51
C PRO A 227 3.55 -14.10 6.63
N VAL A 228 4.67 -13.43 6.82
CA VAL A 228 6.02 -14.02 6.66
C VAL A 228 6.67 -14.30 8.00
N HIS A 229 6.56 -13.39 8.97
CA HIS A 229 7.23 -13.47 10.26
C HIS A 229 6.41 -12.88 11.40
N PHE A 230 6.87 -13.08 12.64
CA PHE A 230 6.25 -12.57 13.86
C PHE A 230 7.29 -12.20 14.94
N ALA A 231 6.87 -11.44 15.95
CA ALA A 231 7.72 -10.99 17.04
C ALA A 231 8.25 -12.16 17.89
N MET A 232 9.48 -12.00 18.40
CA MET A 232 10.17 -13.01 19.23
C MET A 232 9.81 -12.93 20.72
N ASP A 233 8.80 -12.15 21.09
CA ASP A 233 8.35 -12.07 22.48
C ASP A 233 7.81 -13.42 22.94
N ASP A 234 8.28 -13.90 24.09
CA ASP A 234 7.97 -15.23 24.62
C ASP A 234 6.49 -15.43 24.99
N TYR A 235 5.77 -14.34 25.27
CA TYR A 235 4.32 -14.38 25.52
C TYR A 235 3.48 -14.47 24.23
N GLY A 236 4.08 -14.29 23.07
CA GLY A 236 3.43 -14.38 21.75
C GLY A 236 3.42 -15.81 21.19
N LEU A 237 3.75 -15.93 19.89
CA LEU A 237 3.71 -17.22 19.19
C LEU A 237 4.98 -18.07 19.34
N LEU A 238 6.09 -17.47 19.79
CA LEU A 238 7.39 -18.16 19.92
C LEU A 238 7.30 -19.36 20.84
N ASN A 239 7.68 -20.55 20.35
CA ASN A 239 7.64 -21.80 21.09
C ASN A 239 6.32 -22.01 21.88
N PHE A 240 5.19 -21.71 21.25
CA PHE A 240 3.90 -21.49 21.89
C PHE A 240 3.45 -22.62 22.84
N ASP A 241 3.68 -23.88 22.46
CA ASP A 241 3.34 -25.05 23.29
C ASP A 241 4.58 -25.75 23.86
N GLY A 242 5.68 -25.03 24.01
CA GLY A 242 6.99 -25.55 24.39
C GLY A 242 7.79 -26.09 23.21
N THR A 243 7.22 -25.99 21.99
CA THR A 243 7.89 -26.39 20.74
C THR A 243 7.72 -25.29 19.67
N PRO A 244 8.55 -25.30 18.60
CA PRO A 244 8.34 -24.41 17.44
C PRO A 244 7.04 -24.75 16.71
N LEU A 245 5.88 -24.32 17.22
CA LEU A 245 4.57 -24.62 16.64
C LEU A 245 4.29 -23.81 15.38
N TYR A 246 4.61 -22.52 15.38
CA TYR A 246 4.36 -21.58 14.27
C TYR A 246 5.58 -21.38 13.39
N GLU A 247 6.77 -21.39 13.98
CA GLU A 247 8.05 -21.12 13.35
C GLU A 247 8.77 -22.39 12.85
N PHE A 248 9.78 -22.16 12.03
CA PHE A 248 10.71 -23.23 11.65
C PHE A 248 11.53 -23.70 12.86
N PRO A 249 11.76 -25.02 13.02
CA PRO A 249 12.53 -25.54 14.14
C PRO A 249 14.04 -25.35 14.00
N HIS A 250 14.55 -25.07 12.79
CA HIS A 250 15.98 -24.95 12.54
C HIS A 250 16.41 -23.49 12.50
N PRO A 251 17.42 -23.06 13.26
CA PRO A 251 17.83 -21.66 13.37
C PRO A 251 18.13 -20.98 12.03
N ASP A 252 18.72 -21.68 11.06
CA ASP A 252 19.06 -21.12 9.74
C ASP A 252 17.83 -20.63 8.96
N THR A 253 16.66 -21.22 9.17
CA THR A 253 15.41 -20.85 8.50
C THR A 253 14.43 -20.15 9.41
N ALA A 254 14.61 -20.25 10.73
CA ALA A 254 13.71 -19.67 11.71
C ALA A 254 13.89 -18.16 11.88
N TYR A 255 15.13 -17.67 11.92
CA TYR A 255 15.41 -16.26 12.18
C TYR A 255 15.38 -15.41 10.92
N SER A 256 14.75 -14.23 11.01
CA SER A 256 14.87 -13.19 9.99
C SER A 256 16.00 -12.20 10.33
N GLU A 257 16.43 -11.41 9.35
CA GLU A 257 17.38 -10.30 9.56
C GLU A 257 16.80 -9.17 10.43
N TRP A 258 15.49 -9.11 10.58
CA TRP A 258 14.79 -8.08 11.38
C TRP A 258 14.64 -8.46 12.86
N GLY A 259 15.25 -9.58 13.30
CA GLY A 259 15.10 -10.06 14.68
C GLY A 259 13.71 -10.63 14.97
N THR A 260 13.11 -11.29 14.01
CA THR A 260 11.79 -11.94 14.11
C THR A 260 11.87 -13.41 13.74
N MET A 261 10.78 -14.16 13.94
CA MET A 261 10.69 -15.57 13.59
C MET A 261 9.87 -15.78 12.33
N ASN A 262 10.40 -16.57 11.39
CA ASN A 262 9.71 -16.91 10.14
C ASN A 262 8.66 -17.99 10.38
N PHE A 263 7.46 -17.79 9.83
CA PHE A 263 6.40 -18.79 9.83
C PHE A 263 6.76 -20.04 9.02
N MET A 264 6.43 -21.22 9.54
CA MET A 264 6.60 -22.49 8.83
C MET A 264 5.40 -22.77 7.92
N HIS A 265 5.37 -22.18 6.73
CA HIS A 265 4.26 -22.27 5.76
C HIS A 265 3.98 -23.70 5.23
N SER A 266 4.78 -24.68 5.56
CA SER A 266 4.50 -26.08 5.24
C SER A 266 3.51 -26.76 6.21
N ARG A 267 3.23 -26.16 7.37
CA ARG A 267 2.26 -26.68 8.35
C ARG A 267 0.86 -26.19 8.05
N GLY A 268 -0.10 -27.10 8.04
CA GLY A 268 -1.48 -26.78 7.72
C GLY A 268 -2.13 -25.86 8.74
N GLU A 269 -1.89 -26.07 10.03
CA GLU A 269 -2.40 -25.22 11.11
C GLU A 269 -1.86 -23.78 11.03
N VAL A 270 -0.60 -23.59 10.61
CA VAL A 270 -0.01 -22.27 10.36
C VAL A 270 -0.64 -21.60 9.14
N ARG A 271 -0.85 -22.36 8.06
CA ARG A 271 -1.60 -21.86 6.89
C ARG A 271 -3.00 -21.43 7.25
N SER A 272 -3.76 -22.27 7.99
CA SER A 272 -5.11 -21.94 8.44
C SER A 272 -5.14 -20.73 9.37
N PHE A 273 -4.13 -20.56 10.23
CA PHE A 273 -3.98 -19.38 11.09
C PHE A 273 -3.82 -18.11 10.26
N LEU A 274 -2.86 -18.07 9.35
CA LEU A 274 -2.57 -16.89 8.51
C LEU A 274 -3.71 -16.56 7.54
N GLN A 275 -4.30 -17.57 6.89
CA GLN A 275 -5.47 -17.38 6.01
C GLN A 275 -6.67 -16.85 6.79
N SER A 276 -6.88 -17.35 8.01
CA SER A 276 -7.96 -16.86 8.88
C SER A 276 -7.70 -15.43 9.36
N ALA A 277 -6.44 -15.05 9.62
CA ALA A 277 -6.12 -13.69 9.99
C ALA A 277 -6.37 -12.71 8.82
N ALA A 278 -5.93 -13.03 7.61
CA ALA A 278 -6.22 -12.22 6.43
C ALA A 278 -7.74 -12.08 6.17
N ASN A 279 -8.47 -13.22 6.24
CA ASN A 279 -9.93 -13.22 6.08
C ASN A 279 -10.64 -12.41 7.18
N TYR A 280 -10.12 -12.44 8.41
CA TYR A 280 -10.70 -11.69 9.55
C TYR A 280 -10.72 -10.18 9.28
N TRP A 281 -9.62 -9.61 8.79
CA TRP A 281 -9.55 -8.18 8.46
C TRP A 281 -10.54 -7.81 7.35
N LEU A 282 -10.69 -8.64 6.33
CA LEU A 282 -11.66 -8.40 5.25
C LEU A 282 -13.12 -8.60 5.69
N THR A 283 -13.39 -9.61 6.53
CA THR A 283 -14.76 -9.96 6.95
C THR A 283 -15.28 -9.10 8.09
N GLU A 284 -14.47 -8.94 9.15
CA GLU A 284 -14.93 -8.33 10.40
C GLU A 284 -14.72 -6.81 10.45
N PHE A 285 -13.84 -6.27 9.61
CA PHE A 285 -13.58 -4.84 9.51
C PHE A 285 -13.95 -4.22 8.17
N HIS A 286 -14.40 -5.01 7.21
CA HIS A 286 -14.75 -4.55 5.85
C HIS A 286 -13.60 -3.84 5.12
N PHE A 287 -12.35 -4.19 5.38
CA PHE A 287 -11.24 -3.67 4.57
C PHE A 287 -11.42 -4.07 3.10
N ASP A 288 -11.13 -3.15 2.19
CA ASP A 288 -11.27 -3.36 0.74
C ASP A 288 -10.12 -4.16 0.13
N GLY A 289 -9.08 -4.39 0.91
CA GLY A 289 -7.94 -5.18 0.47
C GLY A 289 -6.80 -5.19 1.47
N ILE A 290 -5.75 -5.90 1.09
CA ILE A 290 -4.57 -6.16 1.92
C ILE A 290 -3.32 -6.01 1.09
N ARG A 291 -2.34 -5.25 1.59
CA ARG A 291 -0.97 -5.31 1.11
C ARG A 291 -0.21 -6.35 1.92
N MET A 292 0.43 -7.31 1.26
CA MET A 292 1.23 -8.36 1.90
C MET A 292 2.70 -7.98 1.88
N ASP A 293 3.23 -7.79 3.09
CA ASP A 293 4.59 -7.37 3.37
C ASP A 293 5.62 -8.44 3.00
N ALA A 294 6.71 -8.03 2.35
CA ALA A 294 7.94 -8.79 2.13
C ALA A 294 7.74 -10.23 1.64
N ILE A 295 6.82 -10.48 0.69
CA ILE A 295 6.50 -11.85 0.24
C ILE A 295 7.69 -12.59 -0.36
N SER A 296 8.69 -11.87 -0.88
CA SER A 296 9.96 -12.46 -1.35
C SER A 296 10.65 -13.29 -0.27
N ARG A 297 10.46 -12.91 1.00
CA ARG A 297 11.01 -13.61 2.16
C ARG A 297 10.37 -14.97 2.39
N ALA A 298 9.11 -15.14 2.00
CA ALA A 298 8.44 -16.43 1.98
C ALA A 298 8.77 -17.22 0.72
N ILE A 299 8.82 -16.54 -0.45
CA ILE A 299 9.07 -17.16 -1.77
C ILE A 299 10.45 -17.82 -1.83
N TYR A 300 11.47 -17.11 -1.36
CA TYR A 300 12.84 -17.63 -1.35
C TYR A 300 13.30 -17.94 0.07
N TRP A 301 14.12 -18.99 0.24
CA TRP A 301 14.68 -19.30 1.55
C TRP A 301 15.46 -18.10 2.10
N ASN A 302 15.01 -17.55 3.21
CA ASN A 302 15.53 -16.31 3.83
C ASN A 302 15.52 -15.09 2.89
N GLY A 303 14.61 -15.04 1.92
CA GLY A 303 14.53 -13.95 0.95
C GLY A 303 15.65 -13.89 -0.06
N ASP A 304 16.51 -14.90 -0.12
CA ASP A 304 17.68 -14.95 -1.01
C ASP A 304 17.40 -15.88 -2.21
N PRO A 305 17.25 -15.33 -3.43
CA PRO A 305 17.05 -16.14 -4.64
C PRO A 305 18.13 -17.21 -4.86
N ALA A 306 19.36 -16.97 -4.40
CA ALA A 306 20.46 -17.94 -4.54
C ALA A 306 20.25 -19.20 -3.66
N ARG A 307 19.42 -19.13 -2.63
CA ARG A 307 19.06 -20.26 -1.78
C ARG A 307 17.91 -21.10 -2.35
N GLY A 308 17.30 -20.66 -3.45
CA GLY A 308 16.21 -21.33 -4.14
C GLY A 308 14.83 -21.03 -3.57
N VAL A 309 13.81 -21.50 -4.29
CA VAL A 309 12.40 -21.24 -3.99
C VAL A 309 11.91 -22.16 -2.88
N ASN A 310 11.16 -21.59 -1.94
CA ASN A 310 10.39 -22.32 -0.94
C ASN A 310 8.99 -22.67 -1.52
N GLU A 311 8.93 -23.79 -2.23
CA GLU A 311 7.71 -24.25 -2.92
C GLU A 311 6.48 -24.33 -2.00
N ARG A 312 6.69 -24.62 -0.71
CA ARG A 312 5.59 -24.70 0.25
C ARG A 312 5.00 -23.34 0.63
N ALA A 313 5.83 -22.32 0.66
CA ALA A 313 5.36 -20.95 0.87
C ALA A 313 4.70 -20.39 -0.40
N VAL A 314 5.22 -20.69 -1.57
CA VAL A 314 4.58 -20.35 -2.85
C VAL A 314 3.19 -21.01 -2.96
N GLU A 315 3.07 -22.29 -2.64
CA GLU A 315 1.79 -23.01 -2.58
C GLU A 315 0.82 -22.36 -1.57
N PHE A 316 1.32 -21.96 -0.41
CA PHE A 316 0.53 -21.25 0.60
C PHE A 316 -0.02 -19.92 0.06
N LEU A 317 0.83 -19.06 -0.54
CA LEU A 317 0.40 -17.78 -1.09
C LEU A 317 -0.68 -17.97 -2.17
N ARG A 318 -0.50 -18.91 -3.10
CA ARG A 318 -1.50 -19.25 -4.11
C ARG A 318 -2.84 -19.66 -3.51
N ASN A 319 -2.81 -20.57 -2.54
CA ASN A 319 -4.02 -21.08 -1.90
C ASN A 319 -4.73 -20.02 -1.08
N MET A 320 -3.97 -19.18 -0.37
CA MET A 320 -4.50 -18.05 0.39
C MET A 320 -5.19 -17.06 -0.53
N ASN A 321 -4.52 -16.61 -1.59
CA ASN A 321 -5.07 -15.63 -2.53
C ASN A 321 -6.31 -16.17 -3.25
N ALA A 322 -6.25 -17.40 -3.76
CA ALA A 322 -7.41 -18.05 -4.39
C ALA A 322 -8.61 -18.17 -3.43
N GLY A 323 -8.35 -18.53 -2.17
CA GLY A 323 -9.39 -18.60 -1.14
C GLY A 323 -9.98 -17.25 -0.79
N LEU A 324 -9.14 -16.23 -0.62
CA LEU A 324 -9.59 -14.86 -0.33
C LEU A 324 -10.41 -14.28 -1.49
N HIS A 325 -9.99 -14.46 -2.75
CA HIS A 325 -10.78 -14.02 -3.91
C HIS A 325 -12.12 -14.72 -4.03
N LYS A 326 -12.20 -16.00 -3.62
CA LYS A 326 -13.47 -16.72 -3.59
C LYS A 326 -14.42 -16.20 -2.52
N LEU A 327 -13.89 -15.82 -1.34
CA LEU A 327 -14.68 -15.30 -0.23
C LEU A 327 -15.02 -13.81 -0.42
N HIS A 328 -14.10 -13.06 -0.99
CA HIS A 328 -14.19 -11.61 -1.19
C HIS A 328 -13.82 -11.26 -2.64
N PRO A 329 -14.73 -11.43 -3.61
CA PRO A 329 -14.41 -11.21 -5.03
C PRO A 329 -13.94 -9.80 -5.37
N SER A 330 -14.34 -8.79 -4.61
CA SER A 330 -13.95 -7.39 -4.78
C SER A 330 -12.66 -7.00 -4.05
N ALA A 331 -12.21 -7.78 -3.06
CA ALA A 331 -11.01 -7.44 -2.29
C ALA A 331 -9.76 -7.37 -3.17
N ILE A 332 -8.93 -6.37 -2.94
CA ILE A 332 -7.69 -6.14 -3.67
C ILE A 332 -6.51 -6.68 -2.86
N LEU A 333 -5.74 -7.58 -3.47
CA LEU A 333 -4.54 -8.17 -2.86
C LEU A 333 -3.30 -7.60 -3.53
N MET A 334 -2.48 -6.90 -2.76
CA MET A 334 -1.25 -6.26 -3.23
C MET A 334 -0.02 -6.96 -2.69
N ALA A 335 1.00 -7.11 -3.51
CA ALA A 335 2.26 -7.75 -3.15
C ALA A 335 3.40 -6.74 -3.06
N GLU A 336 4.14 -6.76 -1.94
CA GLU A 336 5.49 -6.21 -1.94
C GLU A 336 6.48 -7.33 -2.23
N ASP A 337 7.09 -7.26 -3.40
CA ASP A 337 8.14 -8.17 -3.83
C ASP A 337 9.25 -7.38 -4.53
N SER A 338 10.44 -7.41 -3.96
CA SER A 338 11.63 -6.74 -4.49
C SER A 338 12.43 -7.61 -5.48
N THR A 339 11.92 -8.80 -5.83
CA THR A 339 12.61 -9.75 -6.71
C THR A 339 11.97 -9.80 -8.09
N ASP A 340 12.59 -10.55 -8.98
CA ASP A 340 12.12 -10.87 -10.33
C ASP A 340 11.28 -12.16 -10.37
N PHE A 341 10.68 -12.58 -9.25
CA PHE A 341 9.79 -13.74 -9.22
C PHE A 341 8.65 -13.57 -10.23
N PRO A 342 8.46 -14.55 -11.13
CA PRO A 342 7.53 -14.37 -12.25
C PRO A 342 6.06 -14.55 -11.83
N LYS A 343 5.16 -13.92 -12.59
CA LYS A 343 3.70 -14.15 -12.51
C LYS A 343 3.12 -13.84 -11.13
N VAL A 344 3.62 -12.81 -10.43
CA VAL A 344 3.09 -12.42 -9.12
C VAL A 344 1.61 -12.04 -9.24
N THR A 345 1.24 -11.30 -10.29
CA THR A 345 -0.13 -10.84 -10.52
C THR A 345 -0.92 -11.70 -11.52
N ALA A 346 -0.33 -12.77 -12.05
CA ALA A 346 -1.10 -13.68 -12.88
C ALA A 346 -2.08 -14.53 -12.03
N PRO A 347 -3.26 -14.89 -12.58
CA PRO A 347 -4.21 -15.77 -11.91
C PRO A 347 -3.60 -17.12 -11.53
N THR A 348 -4.09 -17.68 -10.43
CA THR A 348 -3.58 -18.98 -9.90
C THR A 348 -3.79 -20.14 -10.86
N GLU A 349 -4.80 -20.09 -11.72
CA GLU A 349 -5.08 -21.06 -12.77
C GLU A 349 -4.01 -21.09 -13.88
N TYR A 350 -3.19 -20.04 -13.98
CA TYR A 350 -2.07 -19.92 -14.92
C TYR A 350 -0.70 -19.98 -14.21
N ASP A 351 -0.63 -20.65 -13.06
CA ASP A 351 0.55 -20.76 -12.21
C ASP A 351 1.05 -19.44 -11.62
N GLY A 352 0.19 -18.42 -11.56
CA GLY A 352 0.48 -17.17 -10.88
C GLY A 352 0.30 -17.25 -9.37
N LEU A 353 0.73 -16.20 -8.65
CA LEU A 353 0.49 -16.09 -7.21
C LEU A 353 -0.91 -15.56 -6.89
N GLY A 354 -1.62 -14.96 -7.86
CA GLY A 354 -2.97 -14.46 -7.73
C GLY A 354 -3.10 -13.14 -6.96
N PHE A 355 -2.06 -12.32 -6.92
CA PHE A 355 -2.17 -10.94 -6.49
C PHE A 355 -2.81 -10.08 -7.58
N ASP A 356 -3.51 -9.03 -7.17
CA ASP A 356 -4.13 -8.07 -8.10
C ASP A 356 -3.12 -7.01 -8.55
N TYR A 357 -2.20 -6.63 -7.66
CA TYR A 357 -1.14 -5.66 -7.93
C TYR A 357 0.18 -6.04 -7.29
N LYS A 358 1.27 -5.58 -7.90
CA LYS A 358 2.63 -5.68 -7.37
C LYS A 358 3.24 -4.29 -7.25
N TRP A 359 3.89 -3.97 -6.16
CA TRP A 359 4.67 -2.74 -6.02
C TRP A 359 5.83 -2.74 -7.02
N ASP A 360 5.95 -1.68 -7.83
CA ASP A 360 7.07 -1.50 -8.78
C ASP A 360 8.27 -0.87 -8.08
N MET A 361 9.03 -1.69 -7.37
CA MET A 361 10.24 -1.26 -6.68
C MET A 361 11.33 -0.80 -7.67
N GLY A 362 11.35 -1.36 -8.89
CA GLY A 362 12.28 -0.96 -9.96
C GLY A 362 12.02 0.46 -10.42
N PHE A 363 10.77 0.78 -10.76
CA PHE A 363 10.35 2.13 -11.12
C PHE A 363 10.70 3.15 -10.03
N MET A 364 10.36 2.84 -8.80
CA MET A 364 10.62 3.72 -7.64
C MET A 364 12.11 4.00 -7.50
N ASN A 365 12.96 2.97 -7.50
CA ASN A 365 14.40 3.10 -7.34
C ASN A 365 15.04 3.89 -8.49
N ASP A 366 14.72 3.57 -9.74
CA ASP A 366 15.31 4.23 -10.92
C ASP A 366 14.89 5.70 -10.99
N THR A 367 13.62 5.98 -10.70
CA THR A 367 13.10 7.36 -10.68
C THR A 367 13.79 8.19 -9.60
N LEU A 368 13.88 7.70 -8.37
CA LEU A 368 14.55 8.42 -7.27
C LEU A 368 16.04 8.67 -7.58
N ARG A 369 16.75 7.67 -8.10
CA ARG A 369 18.17 7.83 -8.49
C ARG A 369 18.36 8.87 -9.58
N PHE A 370 17.47 8.90 -10.58
CA PHE A 370 17.53 9.91 -11.63
C PHE A 370 17.40 11.33 -11.07
N PHE A 371 16.41 11.57 -10.18
CA PHE A 371 16.22 12.91 -9.61
C PHE A 371 17.30 13.32 -8.59
N GLN A 372 18.01 12.38 -8.00
CA GLN A 372 19.22 12.64 -7.19
C GLN A 372 20.42 13.06 -8.04
N THR A 373 20.45 12.65 -9.31
CA THR A 373 21.56 12.92 -10.22
C THR A 373 21.60 14.43 -10.58
N ALA A 374 22.78 15.04 -10.48
CA ALA A 374 22.96 16.43 -10.91
C ALA A 374 22.60 16.60 -12.40
N PRO A 375 21.94 17.70 -12.81
CA PRO A 375 21.42 17.87 -14.17
C PRO A 375 22.46 17.65 -15.28
N VAL A 376 23.71 18.05 -15.06
CA VAL A 376 24.82 17.85 -15.99
C VAL A 376 25.11 16.39 -16.31
N TYR A 377 24.75 15.46 -15.45
CA TYR A 377 24.94 14.01 -15.63
C TYR A 377 23.67 13.30 -16.09
N ARG A 378 22.49 13.92 -16.05
CA ARG A 378 21.21 13.32 -16.47
C ARG A 378 21.18 12.85 -17.93
N PRO A 379 21.89 13.48 -18.90
CA PRO A 379 21.98 12.93 -20.26
C PRO A 379 22.49 11.48 -20.30
N TYR A 380 23.42 11.11 -19.43
CA TYR A 380 23.97 9.74 -19.34
C TYR A 380 23.01 8.75 -18.68
N ASP A 381 22.10 9.25 -17.85
CA ASP A 381 21.09 8.48 -17.12
C ASP A 381 19.69 8.59 -17.77
N TYR A 382 19.60 9.22 -18.94
CA TYR A 382 18.34 9.56 -19.61
C TYR A 382 17.35 8.37 -19.69
N HIS A 383 17.83 7.21 -20.12
CA HIS A 383 16.97 6.04 -20.30
C HIS A 383 16.54 5.34 -18.98
N LYS A 384 17.04 5.75 -17.82
CA LYS A 384 16.54 5.23 -16.54
C LYS A 384 15.05 5.50 -16.33
N LEU A 385 14.58 6.69 -16.72
CA LEU A 385 13.14 7.00 -16.63
C LEU A 385 12.29 6.24 -17.65
N SER A 386 12.81 5.97 -18.85
CA SER A 386 12.04 5.24 -19.86
C SER A 386 12.12 3.71 -19.67
N PHE A 387 13.05 3.23 -18.85
CA PHE A 387 13.31 1.79 -18.70
C PHE A 387 12.13 1.01 -18.12
N SER A 388 11.36 1.59 -17.22
CA SER A 388 10.17 0.97 -16.62
C SER A 388 9.19 0.45 -17.67
N MET A 389 9.01 1.19 -18.78
CA MET A 389 8.10 0.80 -19.86
C MET A 389 8.55 -0.45 -20.64
N MET A 390 9.80 -0.90 -20.46
CA MET A 390 10.28 -2.14 -21.06
C MET A 390 9.72 -3.40 -20.39
N TYR A 391 9.35 -3.30 -19.11
CA TYR A 391 8.83 -4.42 -18.31
C TYR A 391 7.45 -4.17 -17.71
N PHE A 392 6.94 -2.93 -17.72
CA PHE A 392 5.72 -2.51 -17.01
C PHE A 392 4.52 -3.44 -17.27
N TYR A 393 4.40 -3.99 -18.46
CA TYR A 393 3.30 -4.89 -18.82
C TYR A 393 3.55 -6.37 -18.50
N SER A 394 4.61 -6.70 -17.75
CA SER A 394 4.88 -8.07 -17.31
C SER A 394 4.07 -8.49 -16.08
N ASP A 395 3.69 -7.53 -15.25
CA ASP A 395 2.82 -7.66 -14.09
C ASP A 395 1.87 -6.45 -14.01
N LEU A 396 0.92 -6.46 -13.09
CA LEU A 396 0.01 -5.34 -12.83
C LEU A 396 0.63 -4.46 -11.74
N PHE A 397 1.42 -3.47 -12.14
CA PHE A 397 2.21 -2.68 -11.22
C PHE A 397 1.43 -1.53 -10.58
N LEU A 398 1.78 -1.27 -9.31
CA LEU A 398 1.43 -0.09 -8.52
C LEU A 398 2.73 0.66 -8.22
N LEU A 399 2.71 1.99 -8.30
CA LEU A 399 3.89 2.85 -8.16
C LEU A 399 4.03 3.31 -6.70
N PRO A 400 4.93 2.69 -5.88
CA PRO A 400 5.02 2.96 -4.45
C PRO A 400 6.08 4.02 -4.14
N PHE A 401 5.67 5.11 -3.52
CA PHE A 401 6.59 5.99 -2.78
C PHE A 401 6.25 5.90 -1.29
N SER A 402 6.62 4.75 -0.72
CA SER A 402 6.21 4.28 0.60
C SER A 402 7.05 4.85 1.76
N HIS A 403 6.66 4.47 2.97
CA HIS A 403 7.35 4.81 4.22
C HIS A 403 8.83 4.42 4.21
N ASP A 404 9.18 3.28 3.61
CA ASP A 404 10.55 2.77 3.59
C ASP A 404 11.55 3.71 2.90
N GLU A 405 11.08 4.58 2.01
CA GLU A 405 11.94 5.48 1.25
C GLU A 405 12.26 6.79 1.99
N VAL A 406 11.65 7.04 3.14
CA VAL A 406 11.77 8.30 3.89
C VAL A 406 12.25 8.13 5.33
N VAL A 407 12.97 7.04 5.61
CA VAL A 407 13.49 6.66 6.93
C VAL A 407 14.93 6.18 6.86
N HIS A 408 15.54 5.97 8.01
CA HIS A 408 16.83 5.30 8.20
C HIS A 408 18.01 5.94 7.45
N GLY A 409 18.03 7.28 7.32
CA GLY A 409 19.09 8.02 6.64
C GLY A 409 18.99 7.96 5.12
N LYS A 410 17.85 7.52 4.56
CA LYS A 410 17.60 7.52 3.11
C LYS A 410 17.26 8.91 2.56
N ALA A 411 16.98 9.90 3.41
CA ALA A 411 16.44 11.22 3.12
C ALA A 411 14.97 11.18 2.62
N THR A 412 14.23 12.28 2.73
CA THR A 412 12.85 12.38 2.25
C THR A 412 12.79 12.56 0.74
N ILE A 413 11.60 12.41 0.13
CA ILE A 413 11.45 12.59 -1.32
C ILE A 413 11.94 13.96 -1.77
N ILE A 414 11.55 15.04 -1.06
CA ILE A 414 12.03 16.39 -1.41
C ILE A 414 13.54 16.55 -1.21
N GLN A 415 14.13 15.92 -0.19
CA GLN A 415 15.57 15.98 0.06
C GLN A 415 16.37 15.26 -1.03
N LYS A 416 15.81 14.21 -1.61
CA LYS A 416 16.42 13.48 -2.74
C LYS A 416 16.49 14.31 -4.03
N MET A 417 15.66 15.34 -4.18
CA MET A 417 15.76 16.25 -5.34
C MET A 417 17.10 16.98 -5.30
N TRP A 418 17.75 17.09 -6.47
CA TRP A 418 19.06 17.75 -6.58
C TRP A 418 18.98 19.26 -6.29
N GLY A 419 20.07 19.82 -5.75
CA GLY A 419 20.25 21.25 -5.55
C GLY A 419 19.88 21.76 -4.17
N ASP A 420 19.85 23.10 -4.06
CA ASP A 420 19.46 23.83 -2.85
C ASP A 420 17.93 23.84 -2.65
N TYR A 421 17.49 24.49 -1.57
CA TYR A 421 16.09 24.49 -1.15
C TYR A 421 15.13 24.90 -2.27
N GLU A 422 15.41 26.05 -2.95
CA GLU A 422 14.52 26.58 -3.98
C GLU A 422 14.46 25.67 -5.22
N ASN A 423 15.58 25.06 -5.59
CA ASN A 423 15.68 24.20 -6.78
C ASN A 423 15.03 22.81 -6.58
N LYS A 424 14.78 22.39 -5.36
CA LYS A 424 14.12 21.10 -5.08
C LYS A 424 12.65 21.08 -5.48
N PHE A 425 11.92 22.17 -5.25
CA PHE A 425 10.47 22.21 -5.48
C PHE A 425 10.06 22.09 -6.96
N PRO A 426 10.68 22.78 -7.93
CA PRO A 426 10.41 22.54 -9.35
C PRO A 426 10.63 21.08 -9.73
N GLN A 427 11.71 20.47 -9.26
CA GLN A 427 12.02 19.07 -9.53
C GLN A 427 11.00 18.10 -8.88
N ALA A 428 10.58 18.36 -7.63
CA ALA A 428 9.56 17.57 -6.97
C ALA A 428 8.20 17.65 -7.71
N LYS A 429 7.84 18.83 -8.22
CA LYS A 429 6.64 18.99 -9.05
C LYS A 429 6.75 18.20 -10.37
N ALA A 430 7.89 18.26 -11.05
CA ALA A 430 8.13 17.47 -12.24
C ALA A 430 8.15 15.96 -11.94
N PHE A 431 8.76 15.55 -10.84
CA PHE A 431 8.76 14.17 -10.34
C PHE A 431 7.34 13.61 -10.16
N TYR A 432 6.49 14.31 -9.41
CA TYR A 432 5.13 13.83 -9.20
C TYR A 432 4.28 13.89 -10.47
N THR A 433 4.49 14.86 -11.35
CA THR A 433 3.83 14.86 -12.67
C THR A 433 4.23 13.62 -13.47
N TYR A 434 5.50 13.23 -13.45
CA TYR A 434 5.95 11.99 -14.09
C TYR A 434 5.26 10.77 -13.47
N VAL A 435 5.23 10.66 -12.13
CA VAL A 435 4.59 9.53 -11.43
C VAL A 435 3.10 9.43 -11.77
N TYR A 436 2.38 10.55 -11.78
CA TYR A 436 0.92 10.53 -12.03
C TYR A 436 0.56 10.35 -13.51
N ALA A 437 1.41 10.79 -14.42
CA ALA A 437 1.21 10.60 -15.86
C ALA A 437 1.75 9.25 -16.39
N HIS A 438 2.62 8.58 -15.63
CA HIS A 438 3.04 7.19 -15.91
C HIS A 438 1.89 6.22 -15.63
N PRO A 439 1.69 5.14 -16.43
CA PRO A 439 0.70 4.14 -16.11
C PRO A 439 1.00 3.43 -14.78
N GLY A 440 -0.03 2.94 -14.11
CA GLY A 440 0.03 2.25 -12.82
C GLY A 440 -0.65 3.02 -11.68
N LYS A 441 -1.25 2.31 -10.73
CA LYS A 441 -1.90 2.91 -9.55
C LYS A 441 -0.89 3.64 -8.69
N LYS A 442 -1.34 4.61 -7.89
CA LYS A 442 -0.46 5.53 -7.15
C LYS A 442 -0.52 5.24 -5.66
N LEU A 443 0.65 5.20 -5.02
CA LEU A 443 0.78 5.16 -3.57
C LEU A 443 1.78 6.21 -3.11
N ASN A 444 1.38 7.01 -2.14
CA ASN A 444 2.20 8.06 -1.56
C ASN A 444 2.11 8.03 -0.04
N PHE A 445 3.27 7.98 0.62
CA PHE A 445 3.34 8.02 2.07
C PHE A 445 3.10 9.43 2.61
N MET A 446 2.42 9.52 3.75
CA MET A 446 2.11 10.76 4.47
C MET A 446 3.32 11.67 4.65
N GLY A 447 3.15 12.97 4.40
CA GLY A 447 4.20 13.99 4.49
C GLY A 447 4.89 14.28 3.15
N ASN A 448 4.90 13.35 2.21
CA ASN A 448 5.49 13.59 0.90
C ASN A 448 4.71 14.65 0.10
N GLU A 449 3.38 14.71 0.25
CA GLU A 449 2.47 15.60 -0.48
C GLU A 449 2.62 17.08 -0.08
N PHE A 450 3.28 17.39 1.01
CA PHE A 450 3.65 18.77 1.39
C PHE A 450 5.17 18.96 1.53
N ALA A 451 5.94 18.05 0.93
CA ALA A 451 7.39 18.13 0.84
C ALA A 451 8.09 18.18 2.21
N GLN A 452 7.72 17.29 3.13
CA GLN A 452 8.35 17.22 4.45
C GLN A 452 9.85 16.98 4.33
N PHE A 453 10.66 17.80 5.04
CA PHE A 453 12.12 17.68 5.03
C PHE A 453 12.65 16.70 6.06
N ARG A 454 11.97 16.59 7.20
CA ARG A 454 12.36 15.61 8.22
C ARG A 454 11.95 14.20 7.78
N GLU A 455 12.87 13.25 7.90
CA GLU A 455 12.52 11.84 7.76
C GLU A 455 11.38 11.48 8.71
N TRP A 456 10.58 10.51 8.32
CA TRP A 456 9.51 10.03 9.16
C TRP A 456 10.05 9.46 10.49
N ASP A 457 9.32 9.72 11.56
CA ASP A 457 9.60 9.32 12.94
C ASP A 457 8.26 8.93 13.57
N GLU A 458 8.12 7.66 13.92
CA GLU A 458 6.87 7.10 14.46
C GLU A 458 6.47 7.70 15.82
N THR A 459 7.40 8.36 16.52
CA THR A 459 7.16 8.92 17.84
C THR A 459 6.51 10.30 17.81
N ARG A 460 6.44 10.95 16.67
CA ARG A 460 5.95 12.32 16.54
C ARG A 460 5.10 12.48 15.27
N GLU A 461 4.17 13.47 15.31
CA GLU A 461 3.38 13.83 14.15
C GLU A 461 4.23 14.38 13.00
N GLN A 462 3.59 14.46 11.81
CA GLN A 462 4.19 15.10 10.64
C GLN A 462 4.45 16.58 10.92
N ASP A 463 5.41 17.17 10.18
CA ASP A 463 5.78 18.59 10.36
C ASP A 463 4.76 19.54 9.68
N TRP A 464 3.47 19.48 10.08
CA TRP A 464 2.38 20.29 9.53
C TRP A 464 2.68 21.79 9.50
N ASP A 465 3.49 22.25 10.43
CA ASP A 465 3.96 23.62 10.57
C ASP A 465 4.68 24.17 9.34
N ILE A 466 5.28 23.32 8.51
CA ILE A 466 6.03 23.76 7.35
C ILE A 466 5.13 24.35 6.24
N LEU A 467 3.82 24.05 6.29
CA LEU A 467 2.84 24.65 5.37
C LEU A 467 2.72 26.18 5.49
N LYS A 468 3.23 26.77 6.55
CA LYS A 468 3.36 28.24 6.64
C LYS A 468 4.40 28.86 5.67
N TYR A 469 5.30 28.03 5.14
CA TYR A 469 6.33 28.50 4.19
C TYR A 469 5.81 28.45 2.75
N PRO A 470 5.97 29.53 1.95
CA PRO A 470 5.32 29.67 0.65
C PRO A 470 5.58 28.52 -0.34
N LEU A 471 6.81 27.97 -0.38
CA LEU A 471 7.13 26.89 -1.32
C LEU A 471 6.46 25.56 -0.93
N HIS A 472 6.35 25.25 0.36
CA HIS A 472 5.62 24.07 0.84
C HIS A 472 4.13 24.20 0.59
N ASP A 473 3.55 25.37 0.87
CA ASP A 473 2.12 25.62 0.62
C ASP A 473 1.80 25.54 -0.88
N ALA A 474 2.61 26.17 -1.72
CA ALA A 474 2.45 26.11 -3.17
C ALA A 474 2.61 24.69 -3.72
N PHE A 475 3.56 23.91 -3.18
CA PHE A 475 3.73 22.51 -3.54
C PHE A 475 2.54 21.63 -3.12
N HIS A 476 1.99 21.86 -1.93
CA HIS A 476 0.80 21.18 -1.42
C HIS A 476 -0.42 21.44 -2.31
N HIS A 477 -0.62 22.69 -2.74
CA HIS A 477 -1.67 23.03 -3.71
C HIS A 477 -1.45 22.37 -5.07
N PHE A 478 -0.20 22.36 -5.56
CA PHE A 478 0.16 21.66 -6.79
C PHE A 478 -0.17 20.17 -6.70
N TYR A 479 0.23 19.51 -5.60
CA TYR A 479 0.00 18.08 -5.40
C TYR A 479 -1.51 17.76 -5.42
N ALA A 480 -2.31 18.54 -4.70
CA ALA A 480 -3.76 18.38 -4.70
C ALA A 480 -4.36 18.53 -6.11
N LYS A 481 -3.93 19.54 -6.87
CA LYS A 481 -4.38 19.72 -8.27
C LYS A 481 -4.03 18.53 -9.14
N LEU A 482 -2.80 18.04 -9.07
CA LEU A 482 -2.33 16.87 -9.82
C LEU A 482 -3.09 15.59 -9.45
N ALA A 483 -3.31 15.36 -8.14
CA ALA A 483 -4.04 14.21 -7.65
C ALA A 483 -5.51 14.23 -8.11
N HIS A 484 -6.17 15.38 -8.09
CA HIS A 484 -7.53 15.52 -8.63
C HIS A 484 -7.58 15.30 -10.14
N LEU A 485 -6.62 15.81 -10.91
CA LEU A 485 -6.53 15.50 -12.35
C LEU A 485 -6.44 14.00 -12.60
N TYR A 486 -5.66 13.26 -11.80
CA TYR A 486 -5.61 11.81 -11.92
C TYR A 486 -6.97 11.13 -11.67
N LEU A 487 -7.75 11.62 -10.71
CA LEU A 487 -9.08 11.07 -10.42
C LEU A 487 -10.13 11.43 -11.49
N GLU A 488 -9.97 12.56 -12.18
CA GLU A 488 -10.96 13.13 -13.10
C GLU A 488 -10.71 12.74 -14.55
N GLU A 489 -9.44 12.66 -14.99
CA GLU A 489 -9.05 12.47 -16.37
C GLU A 489 -8.87 10.98 -16.72
N ARG A 490 -9.84 10.39 -17.44
CA ARG A 490 -9.82 8.96 -17.77
C ARG A 490 -8.54 8.49 -18.43
N ALA A 491 -7.96 9.30 -19.30
CA ALA A 491 -6.70 8.96 -19.95
C ALA A 491 -5.55 8.69 -18.98
N LEU A 492 -5.62 9.14 -17.71
CA LEU A 492 -4.56 8.92 -16.72
C LEU A 492 -4.71 7.61 -15.94
N TYR A 493 -5.94 7.09 -15.79
CA TYR A 493 -6.19 5.92 -14.95
C TYR A 493 -6.85 4.73 -15.67
N ASP A 494 -7.59 4.97 -16.76
CA ASP A 494 -8.20 3.92 -17.57
C ASP A 494 -7.16 3.37 -18.57
N GLY A 495 -7.17 2.07 -18.81
CA GLY A 495 -6.23 1.43 -19.73
C GLY A 495 -4.75 1.46 -19.28
N GLU A 496 -4.46 1.67 -17.99
CA GLU A 496 -3.07 1.71 -17.47
C GLU A 496 -2.29 0.44 -17.83
N TYR A 497 -2.95 -0.71 -17.85
CA TYR A 497 -2.34 -2.02 -18.13
C TYR A 497 -2.54 -2.47 -19.59
N ASN A 498 -2.97 -1.56 -20.46
CA ASN A 498 -3.08 -1.80 -21.91
C ASN A 498 -1.97 -1.04 -22.64
N GLN A 499 -1.06 -1.78 -23.28
CA GLN A 499 0.07 -1.22 -24.01
C GLN A 499 -0.36 -0.21 -25.11
N ASP A 500 -1.52 -0.39 -25.73
CA ASP A 500 -2.03 0.51 -26.77
C ASP A 500 -2.47 1.88 -26.23
N CYS A 501 -2.58 2.02 -24.90
CA CYS A 501 -2.97 3.27 -24.23
C CYS A 501 -1.80 4.20 -23.89
N PHE A 502 -0.57 3.82 -24.23
CA PHE A 502 0.65 4.61 -23.98
C PHE A 502 1.49 4.71 -25.25
N GLU A 503 2.00 5.91 -25.56
CA GLU A 503 2.93 6.12 -26.67
C GLU A 503 3.97 7.18 -26.34
N TRP A 504 5.26 6.84 -26.49
CA TRP A 504 6.32 7.84 -26.44
C TRP A 504 6.26 8.77 -27.66
N LEU A 505 6.21 10.08 -27.43
CA LEU A 505 6.30 11.12 -28.45
C LEU A 505 7.75 11.62 -28.61
N GLU A 506 8.46 11.73 -27.49
CA GLU A 506 9.87 12.08 -27.45
C GLU A 506 10.58 11.25 -26.35
N VAL A 507 11.53 10.44 -26.73
CA VAL A 507 12.33 9.59 -25.82
C VAL A 507 13.79 9.46 -26.25
N ASP A 508 14.22 10.29 -27.23
CA ASP A 508 15.57 10.31 -27.79
C ASP A 508 16.25 11.70 -27.68
N ALA A 509 15.76 12.56 -26.78
CA ALA A 509 16.28 13.91 -26.56
C ALA A 509 17.19 13.97 -25.32
N ALA A 510 18.16 13.06 -25.24
CA ALA A 510 19.06 12.96 -24.08
C ALA A 510 19.86 14.24 -23.82
N ASP A 511 20.37 14.89 -24.87
CA ASP A 511 21.13 16.16 -24.73
C ASP A 511 20.29 17.30 -24.15
N TYR A 512 18.97 17.23 -24.30
CA TYR A 512 17.99 18.19 -23.77
C TYR A 512 17.38 17.75 -22.44
N VAL A 513 17.53 16.48 -22.06
CA VAL A 513 16.87 15.82 -20.91
C VAL A 513 15.36 16.07 -20.93
N THR A 514 14.76 15.94 -22.12
CA THR A 514 13.35 16.21 -22.37
C THR A 514 12.64 14.94 -22.79
N TYR A 515 11.42 14.73 -22.25
CA TYR A 515 10.58 13.58 -22.55
C TYR A 515 9.20 14.06 -22.93
N ALA A 516 8.51 13.32 -23.82
CA ALA A 516 7.10 13.52 -24.07
C ALA A 516 6.43 12.18 -24.37
N TRP A 517 5.20 12.03 -23.91
CA TRP A 517 4.37 10.86 -24.18
C TRP A 517 2.91 11.23 -24.16
N GLU A 518 2.09 10.33 -24.66
CA GLU A 518 0.65 10.44 -24.53
C GLU A 518 0.02 9.22 -23.87
N ARG A 519 -1.06 9.48 -23.16
CA ARG A 519 -1.99 8.50 -22.58
C ARG A 519 -3.33 8.62 -23.27
N ARG A 520 -3.89 7.47 -23.65
CA ARG A 520 -5.16 7.39 -24.38
C ARG A 520 -6.08 6.37 -23.74
N ALA A 521 -7.24 6.79 -23.26
CA ALA A 521 -8.27 5.88 -22.78
C ALA A 521 -9.63 6.57 -22.73
N GLY A 522 -10.71 5.79 -22.79
CA GLY A 522 -12.08 6.29 -22.65
C GLY A 522 -12.49 7.38 -23.64
N GLY A 523 -11.82 7.47 -24.80
CA GLY A 523 -12.03 8.53 -25.77
C GLY A 523 -11.29 9.84 -25.46
N GLU A 524 -10.46 9.87 -24.44
CA GLU A 524 -9.60 11.00 -24.04
C GLU A 524 -8.13 10.73 -24.40
N THR A 525 -7.38 11.79 -24.60
CA THR A 525 -5.94 11.76 -24.80
C THR A 525 -5.29 12.90 -24.02
N ILE A 526 -4.24 12.59 -23.28
CA ILE A 526 -3.41 13.55 -22.58
C ILE A 526 -1.97 13.42 -23.07
N VAL A 527 -1.39 14.53 -23.46
CA VAL A 527 0.02 14.69 -23.84
C VAL A 527 0.76 15.29 -22.67
N THR A 528 1.84 14.64 -22.23
CA THR A 528 2.72 15.15 -21.17
C THR A 528 4.09 15.47 -21.78
N VAL A 529 4.64 16.64 -21.46
CA VAL A 529 5.96 17.09 -21.90
C VAL A 529 6.76 17.54 -20.69
N MET A 530 8.01 17.09 -20.57
CA MET A 530 8.87 17.40 -19.43
C MET A 530 10.26 17.83 -19.85
N ASN A 531 10.77 18.88 -19.22
CA ASN A 531 12.17 19.27 -19.21
C ASN A 531 12.78 18.98 -17.83
N LEU A 532 13.71 18.07 -17.75
CA LEU A 532 14.39 17.70 -16.50
C LEU A 532 15.85 18.18 -16.44
N SER A 533 16.22 19.11 -17.36
CA SER A 533 17.49 19.83 -17.31
C SER A 533 17.37 21.12 -16.50
N ASP A 534 18.50 21.73 -16.19
CA ASP A 534 18.61 23.07 -15.61
C ASP A 534 18.63 24.20 -16.68
N GLN A 535 18.31 23.88 -17.93
CA GLN A 535 18.30 24.81 -19.06
C GLN A 535 16.86 25.19 -19.45
N PHE A 536 16.69 26.41 -19.95
CA PHE A 536 15.44 26.82 -20.57
C PHE A 536 15.45 26.45 -22.07
N TRP A 537 14.49 25.64 -22.49
CA TRP A 537 14.30 25.30 -23.90
C TRP A 537 13.16 26.13 -24.48
N LYS A 538 13.50 27.12 -25.33
CA LYS A 538 12.49 27.91 -26.02
C LYS A 538 11.97 27.16 -27.23
N ASP A 539 10.64 27.22 -27.45
CA ASP A 539 9.97 26.61 -28.60
C ASP A 539 10.43 25.16 -28.85
N PHE A 540 10.52 24.34 -27.80
CA PHE A 540 10.95 22.93 -27.94
C PHE A 540 9.93 22.13 -28.75
N PRO A 541 10.34 21.44 -29.85
CA PRO A 541 9.43 20.77 -30.75
C PRO A 541 9.09 19.35 -30.26
N VAL A 542 7.80 19.02 -30.24
CA VAL A 542 7.28 17.67 -29.99
C VAL A 542 6.34 17.26 -31.13
N GLY A 543 6.67 16.16 -31.83
CA GLY A 543 5.83 15.64 -32.90
C GLY A 543 4.55 15.01 -32.35
N LEU A 544 3.39 15.38 -32.89
CA LEU A 544 2.10 14.82 -32.53
C LEU A 544 1.61 13.83 -33.60
N PRO A 545 1.03 12.67 -33.19
CA PRO A 545 0.65 11.59 -34.13
C PRO A 545 -0.54 11.95 -35.00
N MET A 546 -1.33 12.93 -34.58
CA MET A 546 -2.53 13.42 -35.28
C MET A 546 -2.60 14.95 -35.18
N TYR A 547 -3.53 15.57 -35.94
CA TYR A 547 -3.77 17.01 -35.90
C TYR A 547 -4.60 17.39 -34.67
N TYR A 548 -3.96 17.45 -33.52
CA TYR A 548 -4.60 17.73 -32.23
C TYR A 548 -4.93 19.22 -32.06
N GLU A 549 -6.02 19.46 -31.35
CA GLU A 549 -6.31 20.73 -30.70
C GLU A 549 -6.14 20.52 -29.19
N LEU A 550 -5.22 21.30 -28.55
CA LEU A 550 -4.78 21.07 -27.19
C LEU A 550 -5.26 22.17 -26.24
N GLU A 551 -5.62 21.76 -25.02
CA GLU A 551 -5.83 22.62 -23.85
C GLU A 551 -4.82 22.25 -22.79
N GLU A 552 -4.11 23.23 -22.22
CA GLU A 552 -3.19 22.99 -21.12
C GLU A 552 -3.96 22.79 -19.80
N LEU A 553 -3.81 21.61 -19.19
CA LEU A 553 -4.43 21.26 -17.91
C LEU A 553 -3.56 21.61 -16.72
N LEU A 554 -2.24 21.51 -16.90
CA LEU A 554 -1.25 21.70 -15.85
C LEU A 554 0.07 22.17 -16.42
N ASN A 555 0.67 23.15 -15.75
CA ASN A 555 2.04 23.53 -15.94
C ASN A 555 2.67 23.76 -14.56
N THR A 556 3.71 23.00 -14.26
CA THR A 556 4.37 23.05 -12.94
C THR A 556 5.06 24.39 -12.66
N ASP A 557 5.25 25.24 -13.69
CA ASP A 557 5.81 26.60 -13.57
C ASP A 557 4.74 27.70 -13.40
N TRP A 558 3.46 27.36 -13.21
CA TRP A 558 2.45 28.38 -12.90
C TRP A 558 2.71 29.03 -11.55
N LYS A 559 2.41 30.34 -11.47
CA LYS A 559 2.60 31.18 -10.27
C LYS A 559 1.87 30.65 -9.06
N GLU A 560 0.70 30.06 -9.25
CA GLU A 560 -0.07 29.43 -8.18
C GLU A 560 0.68 28.26 -7.50
N PHE A 561 1.65 27.67 -8.19
CA PHE A 561 2.52 26.62 -7.69
C PHE A 561 3.95 27.11 -7.37
N GLY A 562 4.11 28.44 -7.21
CA GLY A 562 5.40 29.05 -6.92
C GLY A 562 6.34 29.14 -8.12
N GLY A 563 5.83 29.07 -9.34
CA GLY A 563 6.57 29.26 -10.59
C GLY A 563 6.51 30.69 -11.12
N ASN A 564 6.79 30.86 -12.43
CA ASN A 564 6.97 32.17 -13.07
C ASN A 564 5.92 32.52 -14.12
N THR A 565 5.19 31.51 -14.63
CA THR A 565 4.23 31.65 -15.72
C THR A 565 2.78 31.67 -15.22
N SER A 566 1.87 32.03 -16.10
CA SER A 566 0.42 32.02 -15.85
C SER A 566 -0.31 31.27 -16.99
N PRO A 567 -1.48 30.70 -16.77
CA PRO A 567 -2.25 30.02 -17.83
C PRO A 567 -2.52 30.93 -19.05
N GLU A 568 -2.60 32.23 -18.85
CA GLU A 568 -2.86 33.24 -19.89
C GLU A 568 -1.66 33.50 -20.77
N ASP A 569 -0.42 33.14 -20.37
CA ASP A 569 0.81 33.45 -21.10
C ASP A 569 0.91 32.67 -22.43
N GLN A 570 0.15 31.57 -22.59
CA GLN A 570 0.07 30.73 -23.80
C GLN A 570 1.46 30.45 -24.43
N ASN A 571 2.42 30.00 -23.64
CA ASN A 571 3.79 29.71 -24.04
C ASN A 571 3.91 28.40 -24.84
N PHE A 572 2.95 28.16 -25.73
CA PHE A 572 2.98 27.06 -26.69
C PHE A 572 2.16 27.37 -27.93
N CYS A 573 2.50 26.74 -29.02
CA CYS A 573 1.71 26.77 -30.24
C CYS A 573 1.75 25.41 -30.95
N ILE A 574 0.77 25.19 -31.81
CA ILE A 574 0.66 23.99 -32.61
C ILE A 574 0.71 24.38 -34.07
N VAL A 575 1.59 23.74 -34.84
CA VAL A 575 1.79 24.01 -36.27
C VAL A 575 1.59 22.73 -37.06
N ASP A 576 0.88 22.84 -38.19
CA ASP A 576 0.68 21.74 -39.13
C ASP A 576 1.95 21.50 -39.95
N GLU A 577 2.99 21.10 -39.28
CA GLU A 577 4.34 20.84 -39.79
C GLU A 577 4.82 19.48 -39.30
N GLU A 578 5.40 18.70 -40.20
CA GLU A 578 5.94 17.39 -39.86
C GLU A 578 7.19 17.51 -38.98
N HIS A 579 7.18 16.81 -37.85
CA HIS A 579 8.35 16.60 -36.99
C HIS A 579 8.50 15.11 -36.63
N ARG A 580 9.68 14.53 -36.86
CA ARG A 580 9.97 13.10 -36.60
C ARG A 580 8.93 12.15 -37.19
N LYS A 581 8.52 12.39 -38.45
CA LYS A 581 7.52 11.62 -39.20
C LYS A 581 6.10 11.70 -38.60
N ARG A 582 5.82 12.65 -37.73
CA ARG A 582 4.49 12.93 -37.20
C ARG A 582 3.93 14.18 -37.88
N PRO A 583 2.62 14.22 -38.19
CA PRO A 583 2.06 15.22 -39.11
C PRO A 583 1.98 16.64 -38.54
N GLN A 584 2.06 16.78 -37.22
CA GLN A 584 1.90 18.06 -36.52
C GLN A 584 2.99 18.24 -35.46
N THR A 585 3.35 19.46 -35.15
CA THR A 585 4.34 19.79 -34.13
C THR A 585 3.74 20.71 -33.08
N LEU A 586 3.89 20.32 -31.81
CA LEU A 586 3.72 21.17 -30.65
C LEU A 586 5.06 21.85 -30.37
N TYR A 587 5.08 23.18 -30.40
CA TYR A 587 6.19 23.99 -29.89
C TYR A 587 5.84 24.52 -28.52
N ALA A 588 6.67 24.25 -27.52
CA ALA A 588 6.43 24.65 -26.14
C ALA A 588 7.67 25.24 -25.49
N ASP A 589 7.52 26.34 -24.77
CA ASP A 589 8.55 26.84 -23.88
C ASP A 589 8.63 25.91 -22.65
N LEU A 590 9.83 25.43 -22.34
CA LEU A 590 10.11 24.51 -21.27
C LEU A 590 11.16 25.11 -20.32
N PRO A 591 10.74 25.82 -19.26
CA PRO A 591 11.65 26.25 -18.20
C PRO A 591 12.37 25.06 -17.54
N PRO A 592 13.48 25.32 -16.81
CA PRO A 592 14.17 24.28 -16.05
C PRO A 592 13.23 23.49 -15.13
N PHE A 593 13.36 22.17 -15.12
CA PHE A 593 12.60 21.26 -14.25
C PHE A 593 11.07 21.42 -14.35
N THR A 594 10.56 21.64 -15.56
CA THR A 594 9.12 21.86 -15.81
C THR A 594 8.48 20.64 -16.43
N ALA A 595 7.24 20.37 -16.02
CA ALA A 595 6.35 19.42 -16.66
C ALA A 595 5.04 20.12 -17.03
N ARG A 596 4.50 19.76 -18.21
CA ARG A 596 3.26 20.31 -18.79
C ARG A 596 2.36 19.19 -19.24
N MET A 597 1.06 19.29 -18.95
CA MET A 597 0.06 18.32 -19.38
C MET A 597 -0.99 19.01 -20.25
N PHE A 598 -1.29 18.41 -21.40
CA PHE A 598 -2.23 18.93 -22.38
C PHE A 598 -3.32 17.90 -22.65
N LYS A 599 -4.59 18.30 -22.57
CA LYS A 599 -5.73 17.48 -23.01
C LYS A 599 -6.03 17.76 -24.49
N VAL A 600 -6.21 16.70 -25.25
CA VAL A 600 -6.70 16.79 -26.63
C VAL A 600 -8.19 17.11 -26.60
N LYS A 601 -8.58 18.27 -27.14
CA LYS A 601 -9.99 18.71 -27.23
C LYS A 601 -10.67 18.24 -28.52
N GLY A 602 -9.89 17.92 -29.53
CA GLY A 602 -10.40 17.43 -30.81
C GLY A 602 -9.27 17.09 -31.77
N VAL A 603 -9.65 16.47 -32.87
CA VAL A 603 -8.76 16.15 -33.99
C VAL A 603 -9.24 16.92 -35.20
N LYS A 604 -8.43 17.86 -35.72
CA LYS A 604 -8.72 18.59 -36.95
C LYS A 604 -8.36 17.72 -38.15
N ILE A 605 -9.26 17.58 -39.10
CA ILE A 605 -8.93 17.03 -40.43
C ILE A 605 -8.33 18.20 -41.22
N PRO A 606 -7.04 18.14 -41.66
CA PRO A 606 -6.46 19.21 -42.47
C PRO A 606 -7.30 19.39 -43.74
N ALA A 607 -7.56 20.64 -44.11
CA ALA A 607 -8.21 20.90 -45.40
C ALA A 607 -7.34 20.27 -46.51
N GLN A 608 -7.91 19.35 -47.27
CA GLN A 608 -7.21 18.81 -48.43
C GLN A 608 -6.69 20.00 -49.27
N LYS A 609 -5.37 20.09 -49.50
CA LYS A 609 -4.84 20.99 -50.49
C LYS A 609 -5.62 20.71 -51.78
N LYS A 610 -6.47 21.66 -52.23
CA LYS A 610 -7.07 21.58 -53.55
C LYS A 610 -5.93 21.43 -54.54
N ASP A 611 -5.89 20.27 -55.20
CA ASP A 611 -4.98 20.10 -56.34
C ASP A 611 -5.17 21.28 -57.29
N VAL A 612 -4.17 22.16 -57.34
CA VAL A 612 -4.14 23.17 -58.37
C VAL A 612 -3.93 22.42 -59.66
N PRO A 613 -4.88 22.46 -60.63
CA PRO A 613 -4.70 21.75 -61.86
C PRO A 613 -3.42 22.21 -62.51
N ALA A 614 -2.49 21.31 -62.81
CA ALA A 614 -1.28 21.62 -63.57
C ALA A 614 -1.72 22.24 -64.87
N GLY A 615 -1.54 23.55 -64.95
CA GLY A 615 -1.79 24.30 -66.17
C GLY A 615 -0.98 23.69 -67.32
N ARG A 616 -1.66 23.31 -68.38
CA ARG A 616 -1.05 22.93 -69.65
C ARG A 616 -0.04 24.00 -70.09
N ARG A 617 1.17 23.60 -70.29
CA ARG A 617 2.06 24.14 -71.32
C ARG A 617 2.71 22.98 -72.07
#